data_337fb8f84c08d1376bfbc88fad2c2362
#
_entry.id   337fb8f84c08d1376bfbc88fad2c2362
#
_cell.length_a   1.000
_cell.length_b   1.000
_cell.length_c   1.000
_cell.angle_alpha   90.00
_cell.angle_beta   90.00
_cell.angle_gamma   90.00
#
_symmetry.space_group_name_H-M   'P 1'
#
loop_
_entity.id
_entity.type
_entity.pdbx_description
1 polymer ?
#
loop_
_entity_poly.entity_id
_entity_poly.type
_entity_poly.pdbx_seq_one_letter_code
_entity_poly.pdbx_strand_id
1 'polypeptide(L)'
;MYQIRRATMSDTNLMYNLINKYADEGKLLHRTLNSIYENLQCFYIAESNGEVIGTVSLHILDKELAEVRSLTVSSNHFGMGIGSELVKVVVDETKKLGVKTLLSLTYQVEFFNKCGFKSIEKSSLPMPKIWRDCLHCSKYSNCDEIAMVIDVF
;
A
#
# COMPACT_ATOMS: atom_id res chain seq x y z
N MET A 1 10.57 11.27 -16.71
CA MET A 1 11.33 10.18 -16.07
C MET A 1 11.17 10.24 -14.56
N TYR A 2 11.09 9.12 -13.90
CA TYR A 2 10.89 9.05 -12.46
C TYR A 2 11.84 8.05 -11.83
N GLN A 3 12.02 8.14 -10.51
CA GLN A 3 12.74 7.12 -9.75
C GLN A 3 11.94 6.74 -8.51
N ILE A 4 12.10 5.49 -8.09
CA ILE A 4 11.51 4.98 -6.85
C ILE A 4 12.60 4.94 -5.80
N ARG A 5 12.30 5.48 -4.63
CA ARG A 5 13.24 5.52 -3.50
C ARG A 5 12.49 5.50 -2.18
N ARG A 6 13.20 5.29 -1.10
CA ARG A 6 12.61 5.40 0.23
C ARG A 6 12.24 6.84 0.51
N ALA A 7 11.13 7.03 1.23
CA ALA A 7 10.68 8.35 1.63
C ALA A 7 11.58 8.94 2.69
N THR A 8 11.66 10.27 2.71
CA THR A 8 12.34 11.02 3.76
C THR A 8 11.36 12.03 4.36
N MET A 9 11.75 12.66 5.47
CA MET A 9 10.86 13.62 6.14
C MET A 9 10.47 14.79 5.24
N SER A 10 11.33 15.19 4.30
CA SER A 10 11.01 16.27 3.38
C SER A 10 9.92 15.92 2.38
N ASP A 11 9.59 14.63 2.22
CA ASP A 11 8.54 14.19 1.31
C ASP A 11 7.15 14.17 1.95
N THR A 12 7.08 14.27 3.27
CA THR A 12 5.85 13.91 4.00
C THR A 12 4.63 14.75 3.67
N ASN A 13 4.80 16.07 3.45
CA ASN A 13 3.66 16.92 3.09
C ASN A 13 3.08 16.53 1.73
N LEU A 14 3.93 16.25 0.76
CA LEU A 14 3.48 15.85 -0.58
C LEU A 14 2.82 14.46 -0.55
N MET A 15 3.36 13.55 0.25
CA MET A 15 2.76 12.24 0.48
C MET A 15 1.37 12.37 1.11
N TYR A 16 1.27 13.20 2.14
CA TYR A 16 0.01 13.46 2.82
C TYR A 16 -1.06 13.96 1.85
N ASN A 17 -0.70 14.94 1.02
CA ASN A 17 -1.63 15.51 0.06
C ASN A 17 -2.10 14.46 -0.97
N LEU A 18 -1.19 13.67 -1.50
CA LEU A 18 -1.53 12.68 -2.51
C LEU A 18 -2.39 11.55 -1.94
N ILE A 19 -2.02 11.02 -0.77
CA ILE A 19 -2.77 9.94 -0.13
C ILE A 19 -4.19 10.41 0.22
N ASN A 20 -4.31 11.56 0.86
CA ASN A 20 -5.63 12.01 1.34
C ASN A 20 -6.51 12.53 0.22
N LYS A 21 -5.95 12.96 -0.90
CA LYS A 21 -6.73 13.25 -2.11
C LYS A 21 -7.54 12.01 -2.54
N TYR A 22 -6.90 10.85 -2.58
CA TYR A 22 -7.60 9.62 -2.95
C TYR A 22 -8.47 9.08 -1.83
N ALA A 23 -8.09 9.31 -0.58
CA ALA A 23 -8.92 8.95 0.56
C ALA A 23 -10.23 9.74 0.55
N ASP A 24 -10.19 11.02 0.18
CA ASP A 24 -11.38 11.85 0.02
C ASP A 24 -12.32 11.32 -1.08
N GLU A 25 -11.76 10.62 -2.06
CA GLU A 25 -12.53 9.97 -3.11
C GLU A 25 -13.00 8.56 -2.73
N GLY A 26 -12.74 8.12 -1.49
CA GLY A 26 -13.17 6.83 -0.99
C GLY A 26 -12.32 5.65 -1.46
N LYS A 27 -11.18 5.90 -2.08
CA LYS A 27 -10.35 4.83 -2.68
C LYS A 27 -9.41 4.16 -1.71
N LEU A 28 -9.08 4.82 -0.60
CA LEU A 28 -8.25 4.27 0.47
C LEU A 28 -8.53 5.02 1.78
N LEU A 29 -7.94 4.57 2.86
CA LEU A 29 -8.13 5.21 4.16
C LEU A 29 -7.26 6.45 4.30
N HIS A 30 -7.80 7.46 4.99
CA HIS A 30 -7.05 8.68 5.31
C HIS A 30 -5.86 8.37 6.23
N ARG A 31 -4.81 9.18 6.11
CA ARG A 31 -3.68 9.16 7.03
C ARG A 31 -3.42 10.55 7.55
N THR A 32 -3.09 10.64 8.84
CA THR A 32 -2.60 11.89 9.42
C THR A 32 -1.13 12.07 9.08
N LEU A 33 -0.63 13.30 9.18
CA LEU A 33 0.81 13.54 9.04
C LEU A 33 1.60 12.74 10.08
N ASN A 34 1.09 12.68 11.30
CA ASN A 34 1.78 11.93 12.37
C ASN A 34 1.88 10.44 12.04
N SER A 35 0.83 9.86 11.44
CA SER A 35 0.88 8.47 10.98
C SER A 35 1.96 8.27 9.93
N ILE A 36 2.13 9.23 9.04
CA ILE A 36 3.18 9.16 8.01
C ILE A 36 4.57 9.26 8.66
N TYR A 37 4.74 10.17 9.63
CA TYR A 37 6.00 10.29 10.36
C TYR A 37 6.38 8.99 11.07
N GLU A 38 5.44 8.42 11.81
CA GLU A 38 5.68 7.20 12.59
C GLU A 38 6.01 6.00 11.70
N ASN A 39 5.49 5.98 10.50
CA ASN A 39 5.65 4.87 9.57
C ASN A 39 6.56 5.22 8.39
N LEU A 40 7.34 6.28 8.49
CA LEU A 40 8.14 6.77 7.38
C LEU A 40 9.03 5.69 6.78
N GLN A 41 9.64 4.86 7.62
CA GLN A 41 10.53 3.81 7.17
C GLN A 41 9.83 2.71 6.36
N CYS A 42 8.50 2.66 6.43
CA CYS A 42 7.68 1.70 5.66
C CYS A 42 7.40 2.18 4.25
N PHE A 43 7.68 3.45 3.94
CA PHE A 43 7.24 4.06 2.68
C PHE A 43 8.32 4.09 1.61
N TYR A 44 7.88 3.81 0.40
CA TYR A 44 8.61 4.13 -0.83
C TYR A 44 7.78 5.15 -1.60
N ILE A 45 8.46 6.01 -2.34
CA ILE A 45 7.82 6.99 -3.21
C ILE A 45 8.39 6.90 -4.62
N ALA A 46 7.58 7.34 -5.58
CA ALA A 46 8.04 7.63 -6.93
C ALA A 46 8.17 9.15 -7.02
N GLU A 47 9.32 9.60 -7.44
CA GLU A 47 9.63 11.03 -7.55
C GLU A 47 9.98 11.39 -8.98
N SER A 48 9.47 12.52 -9.44
CA SER A 48 9.83 13.10 -10.74
C SER A 48 9.94 14.61 -10.59
N ASN A 49 11.11 15.16 -10.91
CA ASN A 49 11.36 16.61 -10.88
C ASN A 49 10.98 17.27 -9.54
N GLY A 50 11.30 16.60 -8.45
CA GLY A 50 11.02 17.12 -7.11
C GLY A 50 9.59 16.92 -6.64
N GLU A 51 8.74 16.27 -7.44
CA GLU A 51 7.35 15.98 -7.08
C GLU A 51 7.21 14.52 -6.66
N VAL A 52 6.38 14.28 -5.63
CA VAL A 52 5.97 12.92 -5.28
C VAL A 52 4.80 12.55 -6.18
N ILE A 53 5.01 11.60 -7.08
CA ILE A 53 4.00 11.17 -8.04
C ILE A 53 3.41 9.82 -7.74
N GLY A 54 3.88 9.14 -6.70
CA GLY A 54 3.34 7.88 -6.23
C GLY A 54 3.85 7.53 -4.85
N THR A 55 3.07 6.75 -4.12
CA THR A 55 3.42 6.27 -2.78
C THR A 55 3.06 4.81 -2.63
N VAL A 56 3.74 4.12 -1.72
CA VAL A 56 3.36 2.77 -1.28
C VAL A 56 4.01 2.53 0.07
N SER A 57 3.35 1.75 0.94
CA SER A 57 3.96 1.36 2.20
C SER A 57 3.85 -0.14 2.40
N LEU A 58 4.82 -0.69 3.13
CA LEU A 58 4.89 -2.10 3.51
C LEU A 58 4.81 -2.20 5.03
N HIS A 59 3.84 -2.97 5.52
CA HIS A 59 3.64 -3.18 6.95
C HIS A 59 3.74 -4.65 7.29
N ILE A 60 4.62 -4.98 8.23
CA ILE A 60 4.75 -6.36 8.70
C ILE A 60 3.68 -6.58 9.76
N LEU A 61 2.85 -7.60 9.56
CA LEU A 61 1.75 -7.92 10.49
C LEU A 61 2.10 -9.12 11.37
N ASP A 62 2.86 -10.07 10.84
CA ASP A 62 3.22 -11.29 11.54
C ASP A 62 4.48 -11.85 10.87
N LYS A 63 5.02 -12.93 11.42
CA LYS A 63 6.22 -13.57 10.89
C LYS A 63 6.10 -13.93 9.42
N GLU A 64 4.91 -14.36 8.99
CA GLU A 64 4.70 -14.82 7.62
C GLU A 64 3.74 -13.93 6.83
N LEU A 65 3.37 -12.77 7.36
CA LEU A 65 2.37 -11.91 6.72
C LEU A 65 2.78 -10.45 6.75
N ALA A 66 2.71 -9.82 5.59
CA ALA A 66 2.86 -8.37 5.44
C ALA A 66 1.71 -7.82 4.64
N GLU A 67 1.54 -6.51 4.68
CA GLU A 67 0.47 -5.85 3.94
C GLU A 67 1.01 -4.64 3.18
N VAL A 68 0.59 -4.51 1.92
CA VAL A 68 0.83 -3.31 1.13
C VAL A 68 -0.32 -2.33 1.38
N ARG A 69 0.03 -1.08 1.69
CA ARG A 69 -0.94 -0.01 1.99
C ARG A 69 -0.57 1.27 1.28
N SER A 70 -1.53 2.18 1.22
CA SER A 70 -1.34 3.56 0.74
C SER A 70 -0.66 3.62 -0.62
N LEU A 71 -1.06 2.72 -1.52
CA LEU A 71 -0.58 2.73 -2.90
C LEU A 71 -1.32 3.81 -3.67
N THR A 72 -0.60 4.80 -4.16
CA THR A 72 -1.17 5.89 -4.95
C THR A 72 -0.27 6.20 -6.14
N VAL A 73 -0.89 6.70 -7.20
CA VAL A 73 -0.17 7.27 -8.35
C VAL A 73 -0.91 8.55 -8.73
N SER A 74 -0.18 9.62 -8.96
CA SER A 74 -0.75 10.89 -9.41
C SER A 74 -1.50 10.68 -10.72
N SER A 75 -2.69 11.30 -10.83
CA SER A 75 -3.54 11.13 -12.02
C SER A 75 -2.86 11.56 -13.31
N ASN A 76 -1.97 12.53 -13.24
CA ASN A 76 -1.22 12.99 -14.41
C ASN A 76 -0.19 11.95 -14.90
N HIS A 77 0.03 10.90 -14.14
CA HIS A 77 1.06 9.89 -14.41
C HIS A 77 0.46 8.49 -14.57
N PHE A 78 -0.85 8.38 -14.76
CA PHE A 78 -1.49 7.10 -15.02
C PHE A 78 -1.00 6.53 -16.36
N GLY A 79 -0.94 5.22 -16.44
CA GLY A 79 -0.56 4.52 -17.66
C GLY A 79 0.95 4.42 -17.91
N MET A 80 1.76 4.87 -16.94
CA MET A 80 3.23 4.83 -17.06
C MET A 80 3.86 3.65 -16.33
N GLY A 81 3.05 2.78 -15.72
CA GLY A 81 3.55 1.61 -15.00
C GLY A 81 4.09 1.89 -13.61
N ILE A 82 3.89 3.09 -13.08
CA ILE A 82 4.43 3.49 -11.78
C ILE A 82 3.86 2.62 -10.65
N GLY A 83 2.55 2.38 -10.67
CA GLY A 83 1.90 1.55 -9.65
C GLY A 83 2.49 0.15 -9.61
N SER A 84 2.67 -0.47 -10.77
CA SER A 84 3.26 -1.81 -10.87
C SER A 84 4.69 -1.84 -10.35
N GLU A 85 5.48 -0.80 -10.65
CA GLU A 85 6.86 -0.71 -10.17
C GLU A 85 6.90 -0.53 -8.66
N LEU A 86 5.99 0.25 -8.09
CA LEU A 86 5.89 0.43 -6.63
C LEU A 86 5.53 -0.90 -5.95
N VAL A 87 4.57 -1.63 -6.50
CA VAL A 87 4.20 -2.95 -5.95
C VAL A 87 5.38 -3.92 -6.06
N LYS A 88 6.11 -3.90 -7.17
CA LYS A 88 7.27 -4.76 -7.35
C LYS A 88 8.33 -4.50 -6.28
N VAL A 89 8.61 -3.24 -5.97
CA VAL A 89 9.57 -2.87 -4.93
C VAL A 89 9.13 -3.45 -3.58
N VAL A 90 7.85 -3.37 -3.25
CA VAL A 90 7.33 -3.91 -2.00
C VAL A 90 7.38 -5.45 -1.99
N VAL A 91 7.07 -6.10 -3.10
CA VAL A 91 7.19 -7.56 -3.22
C VAL A 91 8.63 -8.00 -3.00
N ASP A 92 9.58 -7.31 -3.64
CA ASP A 92 11.00 -7.62 -3.51
C ASP A 92 11.49 -7.42 -2.08
N GLU A 93 11.05 -6.35 -1.41
CA GLU A 93 11.42 -6.09 -0.03
C GLU A 93 10.82 -7.14 0.91
N THR A 94 9.57 -7.52 0.70
CA THR A 94 8.90 -8.57 1.46
C THR A 94 9.68 -9.88 1.39
N LYS A 95 10.16 -10.20 0.20
CA LYS A 95 10.98 -11.39 -0.04
C LYS A 95 12.31 -11.31 0.69
N LYS A 96 12.99 -10.16 0.62
CA LYS A 96 14.27 -9.93 1.32
C LYS A 96 14.14 -10.08 2.82
N LEU A 97 13.01 -9.64 3.37
CA LEU A 97 12.75 -9.73 4.80
C LEU A 97 12.38 -11.14 5.25
N GLY A 98 12.14 -12.05 4.31
CA GLY A 98 11.78 -13.43 4.64
C GLY A 98 10.32 -13.61 5.03
N VAL A 99 9.46 -12.68 4.63
CA VAL A 99 8.01 -12.78 4.88
C VAL A 99 7.36 -13.42 3.68
N LYS A 100 6.57 -14.47 3.90
CA LYS A 100 6.07 -15.31 2.81
C LYS A 100 4.93 -14.69 2.02
N THR A 101 3.96 -14.10 2.72
CA THR A 101 2.71 -13.67 2.09
C THR A 101 2.52 -12.17 2.21
N LEU A 102 2.18 -11.54 1.09
CA LEU A 102 1.85 -10.12 1.03
C LEU A 102 0.37 -9.97 0.72
N LEU A 103 -0.31 -9.19 1.56
CA LEU A 103 -1.75 -8.95 1.50
C LEU A 103 -2.03 -7.55 0.98
N SER A 104 -3.09 -7.40 0.20
CA SER A 104 -3.67 -6.09 -0.14
C SER A 104 -5.18 -6.14 0.06
N LEU A 105 -5.72 -5.13 0.74
CA LEU A 105 -7.16 -4.88 0.75
C LEU A 105 -7.40 -3.76 -0.26
N THR A 106 -8.17 -4.05 -1.32
CA THR A 106 -8.19 -3.15 -2.47
C THR A 106 -9.54 -3.14 -3.18
N TYR A 107 -9.80 -2.04 -3.91
CA TYR A 107 -10.85 -1.97 -4.92
C TYR A 107 -10.29 -2.25 -6.32
N GLN A 108 -8.95 -2.33 -6.48
CA GLN A 108 -8.28 -2.44 -7.77
C GLN A 108 -7.90 -3.89 -8.07
N VAL A 109 -8.90 -4.74 -8.22
CA VAL A 109 -8.70 -6.19 -8.38
C VAL A 109 -7.89 -6.51 -9.64
N GLU A 110 -8.24 -5.91 -10.77
CA GLU A 110 -7.53 -6.19 -12.02
C GLU A 110 -6.06 -5.78 -11.96
N PHE A 111 -5.80 -4.63 -11.33
CA PHE A 111 -4.42 -4.15 -11.17
C PHE A 111 -3.58 -5.15 -10.37
N PHE A 112 -4.09 -5.59 -9.22
CA PHE A 112 -3.35 -6.55 -8.39
C PHE A 112 -3.28 -7.92 -9.01
N ASN A 113 -4.30 -8.35 -9.77
CA ASN A 113 -4.21 -9.59 -10.54
C ASN A 113 -3.02 -9.54 -11.51
N LYS A 114 -2.83 -8.42 -12.20
CA LYS A 114 -1.69 -8.25 -13.11
C LYS A 114 -0.36 -8.26 -12.37
N CYS A 115 -0.35 -7.87 -11.11
CA CYS A 115 0.85 -7.93 -10.28
C CYS A 115 1.10 -9.32 -9.69
N GLY A 116 0.22 -10.30 -9.96
CA GLY A 116 0.38 -11.67 -9.51
C GLY A 116 -0.40 -12.02 -8.26
N PHE A 117 -1.19 -11.11 -7.73
CA PHE A 117 -2.02 -11.37 -6.55
C PHE A 117 -3.27 -12.14 -6.94
N LYS A 118 -3.82 -12.88 -5.97
CA LYS A 118 -5.06 -13.64 -6.11
C LYS A 118 -6.05 -13.22 -5.04
N SER A 119 -7.34 -13.18 -5.39
CA SER A 119 -8.39 -12.86 -4.42
C SER A 119 -8.57 -14.02 -3.43
N ILE A 120 -8.84 -13.68 -2.18
CA ILE A 120 -9.20 -14.65 -1.14
C ILE A 120 -10.44 -14.14 -0.42
N GLU A 121 -11.12 -15.06 0.28
CA GLU A 121 -12.25 -14.68 1.11
C GLU A 121 -11.79 -13.87 2.32
N LYS A 122 -12.54 -12.81 2.66
CA LYS A 122 -12.20 -12.00 3.84
C LYS A 122 -12.22 -12.81 5.14
N SER A 123 -13.08 -13.82 5.22
CA SER A 123 -13.13 -14.71 6.37
C SER A 123 -11.82 -15.49 6.56
N SER A 124 -11.00 -15.55 5.51
CA SER A 124 -9.68 -16.18 5.57
C SER A 124 -8.59 -15.24 6.07
N LEU A 125 -8.92 -13.97 6.37
CA LEU A 125 -7.92 -13.01 6.85
C LEU A 125 -7.31 -13.51 8.15
N PRO A 126 -5.97 -13.43 8.28
CA PRO A 126 -5.29 -13.86 9.50
C PRO A 126 -5.72 -13.02 10.71
N MET A 127 -5.76 -13.64 11.88
CA MET A 127 -6.10 -12.96 13.13
C MET A 127 -5.25 -11.71 13.41
N PRO A 128 -3.93 -11.69 13.14
CA PRO A 128 -3.14 -10.48 13.36
C PRO A 128 -3.69 -9.27 12.61
N LYS A 129 -4.17 -9.46 11.37
CA LYS A 129 -4.76 -8.36 10.60
C LYS A 129 -6.07 -7.89 11.23
N ILE A 130 -6.95 -8.83 11.59
CA ILE A 130 -8.25 -8.52 12.18
C ILE A 130 -8.07 -7.77 13.53
N TRP A 131 -7.22 -8.29 14.40
CA TRP A 131 -6.99 -7.70 15.70
C TRP A 131 -6.35 -6.31 15.62
N ARG A 132 -5.37 -6.15 14.74
CA ARG A 132 -4.57 -4.93 14.69
C ARG A 132 -5.29 -3.79 13.97
N ASP A 133 -5.97 -4.10 12.88
CA ASP A 133 -6.45 -3.07 11.95
C ASP A 133 -7.96 -3.10 11.73
N CYS A 134 -8.53 -4.27 11.44
CA CYS A 134 -9.92 -4.36 11.00
C CYS A 134 -10.91 -3.99 12.10
N LEU A 135 -10.66 -4.41 13.35
CA LEU A 135 -11.55 -4.10 14.47
C LEU A 135 -11.60 -2.61 14.78
N HIS A 136 -10.54 -1.87 14.45
CA HIS A 136 -10.45 -0.43 14.69
C HIS A 136 -10.72 0.40 13.44
N CYS A 137 -10.97 -0.25 12.31
CA CYS A 137 -11.26 0.43 11.06
C CYS A 137 -12.72 0.89 11.02
N SER A 138 -12.95 2.14 10.58
CA SER A 138 -14.30 2.67 10.46
C SER A 138 -15.18 1.90 9.48
N LYS A 139 -14.57 1.13 8.58
CA LYS A 139 -15.26 0.31 7.59
C LYS A 139 -15.45 -1.15 7.99
N TYR A 140 -15.09 -1.53 9.22
CA TYR A 140 -15.06 -2.94 9.61
C TYR A 140 -16.34 -3.71 9.27
N SER A 141 -17.49 -3.16 9.65
CA SER A 141 -18.79 -3.81 9.43
C SER A 141 -19.32 -3.66 8.00
N ASN A 142 -18.79 -2.70 7.24
CA ASN A 142 -19.24 -2.38 5.87
C ASN A 142 -18.10 -2.37 4.87
N CYS A 143 -17.02 -3.09 5.16
CA CYS A 143 -15.86 -3.12 4.29
C CYS A 143 -16.19 -3.89 3.01
N ASP A 144 -16.11 -3.19 1.87
CA ASP A 144 -16.36 -3.77 0.55
C ASP A 144 -15.07 -3.96 -0.25
N GLU A 145 -13.91 -3.70 0.36
CA GLU A 145 -12.64 -4.00 -0.28
C GLU A 145 -12.43 -5.49 -0.47
N ILE A 146 -11.72 -5.85 -1.52
CA ILE A 146 -11.40 -7.25 -1.83
C ILE A 146 -10.02 -7.56 -1.24
N ALA A 147 -9.94 -8.70 -0.56
CA ALA A 147 -8.67 -9.19 -0.02
C ALA A 147 -7.93 -9.97 -1.11
N MET A 148 -6.67 -9.59 -1.35
CA MET A 148 -5.84 -10.24 -2.35
C MET A 148 -4.47 -10.54 -1.74
N VAL A 149 -3.89 -11.66 -2.13
CA VAL A 149 -2.59 -12.11 -1.60
C VAL A 149 -1.67 -12.58 -2.71
N ILE A 150 -0.37 -12.49 -2.44
CA ILE A 150 0.65 -13.13 -3.25
C ILE A 150 1.66 -13.77 -2.29
N ASP A 151 2.06 -15.01 -2.57
CA ASP A 151 3.18 -15.64 -1.88
C ASP A 151 4.45 -15.28 -2.66
N VAL A 152 5.40 -14.63 -1.97
CA VAL A 152 6.58 -14.09 -2.65
C VAL A 152 7.72 -15.10 -2.77
N PHE A 153 7.58 -16.26 -2.10
CA PHE A 153 8.48 -17.40 -2.30
C PHE A 153 7.86 -18.71 -1.82
#